data_3dd974ec04b8de9e1c0a328ff0806bd9
#
_entry.id   3dd974ec04b8de9e1c0a328ff0806bd9
#
_cell.length_a   1.000
_cell.length_b   1.000
_cell.length_c   1.000
_cell.angle_alpha   90.00
_cell.angle_beta   90.00
_cell.angle_gamma   90.00
#
_symmetry.space_group_name_H-M   'P 1'
#
loop_
_entity.id
_entity.type
_entity.pdbx_description
1 polymer ?
#
loop_
_entity_poly.entity_id
_entity_poly.type
_entity_poly.pdbx_seq_one_letter_code
_entity_poly.pdbx_strand_id
1 'polypeptide(L)'
;MIIKQPIKFNNIIFYHIRKLSKSNQNFINTIQNKDRAFLDIQRKPQTLRNVKDRINDYQEINIKHNFKEIKNQAARCMNCGTPFCHTHTGCPLANIIPEFNKLSYENNWKLAYQTLISTNNFPEFTGRVCPAPCEASCVASIIDMPITIKNIENSIIETAWKNKWVLPNNPLIYNDKKVAIIGSGPAGLAAADQLNSLGYNVTIFEKDYYPGGLLTYGIPNMKLDKKIVKRRINIMKKSGIKFKTNTEINETNIINIKNDFDAVILTIGSSIPNDLSIPGRQLNGIYFAMDFLTGNQNKLFKSRNKKIMAKYEKTYIDSYNKNVVIIGGGDTGTDCIATALRHNCKSLTNFEIFKKPPLTRNKIENPWPLWPRILQTNYGHEEAIYKFKCDPREFSILSSNFIGDENNNVTHIRTINVDLTKDGCLLEIPNSEKIWPADLVILAMGFKHPNLTILNKLNINLDKRNNCLTKNYQTSVNKIFAAGDCRKGQSLVVWAIHEGREVAKSVDNFLKTLK
;
A
#
# COMPACT_ATOMS: atom_id res chain seq x y z
N MET A 1 49.34 -29.58 19.44
CA MET A 1 49.46 -28.16 19.10
C MET A 1 49.55 -28.05 17.57
N ILE A 2 48.40 -28.01 16.88
CA ILE A 2 48.33 -27.71 15.43
C ILE A 2 47.09 -26.85 15.25
N ILE A 3 47.32 -25.58 15.04
CA ILE A 3 46.30 -24.56 14.75
C ILE A 3 45.94 -24.70 13.27
N LYS A 4 44.70 -25.08 12.97
CA LYS A 4 44.15 -25.01 11.61
C LYS A 4 43.52 -23.63 11.39
N GLN A 5 44.12 -22.85 10.49
CA GLN A 5 43.52 -21.61 9.97
C GLN A 5 42.31 -21.94 9.06
N PRO A 6 41.23 -21.12 9.06
CA PRO A 6 40.13 -21.31 8.15
C PRO A 6 40.49 -20.80 6.75
N ILE A 7 40.29 -21.65 5.76
CA ILE A 7 40.49 -21.37 4.35
C ILE A 7 39.52 -20.30 3.86
N LYS A 8 40.04 -19.20 3.33
CA LYS A 8 39.29 -18.11 2.65
C LYS A 8 38.78 -18.59 1.28
N PHE A 9 37.70 -19.35 1.24
CA PHE A 9 37.11 -19.80 -0.02
C PHE A 9 36.11 -18.80 -0.68
N ASN A 10 35.65 -17.78 0.04
CA ASN A 10 34.55 -16.93 -0.44
C ASN A 10 34.96 -15.77 -1.37
N ASN A 11 36.19 -15.32 -1.39
CA ASN A 11 36.58 -14.14 -2.18
C ASN A 11 36.96 -14.43 -3.63
N ILE A 12 37.34 -15.66 -3.96
CA ILE A 12 37.77 -16.01 -5.33
C ILE A 12 36.57 -16.23 -6.25
N ILE A 13 35.48 -16.82 -5.75
CA ILE A 13 34.25 -17.05 -6.54
C ILE A 13 33.56 -15.72 -6.86
N PHE A 14 33.47 -14.80 -5.90
CA PHE A 14 32.89 -13.47 -6.13
C PHE A 14 33.72 -12.59 -7.08
N TYR A 15 35.05 -12.72 -7.05
CA TYR A 15 35.94 -11.96 -7.93
C TYR A 15 35.85 -12.47 -9.38
N HIS A 16 35.71 -13.77 -9.60
CA HIS A 16 35.52 -14.36 -10.93
C HIS A 16 34.16 -14.04 -11.52
N ILE A 17 33.10 -14.06 -10.72
CA ILE A 17 31.74 -13.66 -11.15
C ILE A 17 31.71 -12.17 -11.54
N ARG A 18 32.36 -11.28 -10.78
CA ARG A 18 32.46 -9.85 -11.13
C ARG A 18 33.33 -9.58 -12.38
N LYS A 19 34.35 -10.38 -12.63
CA LYS A 19 35.22 -10.22 -13.81
C LYS A 19 34.53 -10.69 -15.09
N LEU A 20 33.69 -11.74 -15.02
CA LEU A 20 32.85 -12.21 -16.12
C LEU A 20 31.74 -11.21 -16.46
N SER A 21 31.22 -10.44 -15.47
CA SER A 21 30.19 -9.43 -15.71
C SER A 21 30.70 -8.15 -16.39
N LYS A 22 31.98 -7.83 -16.27
CA LYS A 22 32.58 -6.64 -16.92
C LYS A 22 33.02 -6.84 -18.36
N SER A 23 33.21 -8.09 -18.82
CA SER A 23 33.64 -8.37 -20.19
C SER A 23 32.49 -8.44 -21.22
N ASN A 24 31.22 -8.40 -20.78
CA ASN A 24 30.04 -8.60 -21.65
C ASN A 24 29.15 -7.36 -21.78
N GLN A 25 29.71 -6.14 -21.83
CA GLN A 25 28.91 -4.94 -22.14
C GLN A 25 28.40 -4.90 -23.59
N ASN A 26 28.76 -5.83 -24.47
CA ASN A 26 28.33 -5.89 -25.87
C ASN A 26 27.42 -7.07 -26.24
N PHE A 27 26.91 -7.86 -25.28
CA PHE A 27 25.97 -8.94 -25.57
C PHE A 27 24.50 -8.49 -25.39
N ILE A 28 24.08 -7.53 -26.18
CA ILE A 28 22.67 -7.21 -26.36
C ILE A 28 22.22 -7.93 -27.63
N ASN A 29 21.87 -9.22 -27.55
CA ASN A 29 20.89 -9.82 -28.45
C ASN A 29 20.70 -11.30 -28.12
N THR A 30 19.44 -11.64 -27.81
CA THR A 30 18.89 -12.98 -27.57
C THR A 30 19.34 -13.70 -26.30
N ILE A 31 18.37 -13.92 -25.41
CA ILE A 31 18.51 -14.84 -24.28
C ILE A 31 18.76 -16.22 -24.88
N GLN A 32 20.00 -16.69 -24.89
CA GLN A 32 20.36 -17.96 -25.49
C GLN A 32 19.87 -19.16 -24.67
N ASN A 33 19.68 -18.99 -23.35
CA ASN A 33 19.15 -20.03 -22.48
C ASN A 33 18.30 -19.40 -21.35
N LYS A 34 16.99 -19.62 -21.38
CA LYS A 34 16.04 -19.13 -20.38
C LYS A 34 16.35 -19.71 -18.99
N ASP A 35 16.83 -20.94 -18.90
CA ASP A 35 17.03 -21.63 -17.62
C ASP A 35 18.14 -20.99 -16.78
N ARG A 36 19.04 -20.25 -17.42
CA ARG A 36 20.12 -19.51 -16.76
C ARG A 36 19.87 -18.00 -16.67
N ALA A 37 18.76 -17.51 -17.20
CA ALA A 37 18.48 -16.08 -17.30
C ALA A 37 18.50 -15.37 -15.94
N PHE A 38 18.19 -16.06 -14.84
CA PHE A 38 18.25 -15.48 -13.49
C PHE A 38 19.69 -15.20 -13.01
N LEU A 39 20.70 -15.85 -13.59
CA LEU A 39 22.13 -15.62 -13.36
C LEU A 39 22.71 -14.61 -14.36
N ASP A 40 22.37 -14.78 -15.64
CA ASP A 40 22.99 -14.05 -16.75
C ASP A 40 22.42 -12.63 -16.93
N ILE A 41 21.15 -12.42 -16.56
CA ILE A 41 20.48 -11.12 -16.64
C ILE A 41 20.42 -10.50 -15.24
N GLN A 42 20.96 -9.30 -15.09
CA GLN A 42 20.86 -8.56 -13.84
C GLN A 42 19.42 -8.13 -13.55
N ARG A 43 19.05 -8.13 -12.26
CA ARG A 43 17.80 -7.54 -11.80
C ARG A 43 17.80 -6.04 -12.10
N LYS A 44 16.78 -5.58 -12.80
CA LYS A 44 16.55 -4.16 -13.08
C LYS A 44 15.24 -3.73 -12.40
N PRO A 45 15.29 -3.15 -11.20
CA PRO A 45 14.09 -2.65 -10.53
C PRO A 45 13.46 -1.54 -11.33
N GLN A 46 12.22 -1.18 -11.00
CA GLN A 46 11.54 -0.06 -11.62
C GLN A 46 12.35 1.23 -11.43
N THR A 47 12.65 1.91 -12.53
CA THR A 47 13.36 3.17 -12.52
C THR A 47 12.45 4.30 -12.08
N LEU A 48 12.93 5.15 -11.20
CA LEU A 48 12.25 6.38 -10.81
C LEU A 48 12.68 7.54 -11.72
N ARG A 49 11.81 8.52 -11.89
CA ARG A 49 12.15 9.81 -12.50
C ARG A 49 13.27 10.47 -11.69
N ASN A 50 14.08 11.31 -12.36
CA ASN A 50 15.14 12.03 -11.67
C ASN A 50 14.58 12.83 -10.48
N VAL A 51 15.26 12.78 -9.35
CA VAL A 51 14.81 13.43 -8.10
C VAL A 51 14.63 14.94 -8.31
N LYS A 52 15.55 15.57 -9.04
CA LYS A 52 15.50 17.02 -9.36
C LYS A 52 14.19 17.41 -10.04
N ASP A 53 13.66 16.55 -10.90
CA ASP A 53 12.45 16.84 -11.65
C ASP A 53 11.19 16.44 -10.88
N ARG A 54 11.18 15.23 -10.30
CA ARG A 54 10.01 14.66 -9.66
C ARG A 54 9.58 15.37 -8.38
N ILE A 55 10.51 16.00 -7.67
CA ILE A 55 10.23 16.74 -6.42
C ILE A 55 9.36 17.99 -6.64
N ASN A 56 9.30 18.50 -7.88
CA ASN A 56 8.62 19.74 -8.23
C ASN A 56 7.20 19.51 -8.76
N ASP A 57 6.74 18.28 -8.85
CA ASP A 57 5.41 17.97 -9.38
C ASP A 57 4.74 16.80 -8.65
N TYR A 58 3.48 16.51 -9.03
CA TYR A 58 2.69 15.40 -8.50
C TYR A 58 2.43 14.31 -9.57
N GLN A 59 3.25 14.24 -10.63
CA GLN A 59 3.15 13.17 -11.63
C GLN A 59 3.73 11.86 -11.07
N GLU A 60 3.29 10.71 -11.61
CA GLU A 60 3.82 9.41 -11.16
C GLU A 60 5.36 9.40 -11.23
N ILE A 61 5.97 8.97 -10.13
CA ILE A 61 7.44 8.94 -9.98
C ILE A 61 8.09 7.82 -10.78
N ASN A 62 7.34 6.78 -11.13
CA ASN A 62 7.85 5.60 -11.81
C ASN A 62 7.97 5.83 -13.33
N ILE A 63 9.09 5.43 -13.91
CA ILE A 63 9.28 5.34 -15.37
C ILE A 63 8.85 3.95 -15.82
N LYS A 64 8.04 3.89 -16.88
CA LYS A 64 7.65 2.62 -17.49
C LYS A 64 8.84 1.99 -18.21
N HIS A 65 9.11 0.71 -17.92
CA HIS A 65 10.06 -0.06 -18.72
C HIS A 65 9.54 -0.27 -20.14
N ASN A 66 10.47 -0.39 -21.09
CA ASN A 66 10.14 -0.83 -22.43
C ASN A 66 9.90 -2.36 -22.47
N PHE A 67 9.26 -2.84 -23.54
CA PHE A 67 8.92 -4.26 -23.68
C PHE A 67 10.13 -5.20 -23.63
N LYS A 68 11.28 -4.80 -24.19
CA LYS A 68 12.52 -5.59 -24.18
C LYS A 68 13.03 -5.78 -22.75
N GLU A 69 13.01 -4.72 -21.93
CA GLU A 69 13.41 -4.79 -20.54
C GLU A 69 12.49 -5.70 -19.72
N ILE A 70 11.17 -5.56 -19.90
CA ILE A 70 10.20 -6.43 -19.20
C ILE A 70 10.35 -7.89 -19.62
N LYS A 71 10.54 -8.16 -20.90
CA LYS A 71 10.81 -9.52 -21.40
C LYS A 71 12.05 -10.12 -20.73
N ASN A 72 13.14 -9.35 -20.64
CA ASN A 72 14.37 -9.78 -19.99
C ASN A 72 14.17 -10.04 -18.48
N GLN A 73 13.43 -9.19 -17.78
CA GLN A 73 13.12 -9.40 -16.37
C GLN A 73 12.21 -10.60 -16.14
N ALA A 74 11.23 -10.82 -17.03
CA ALA A 74 10.33 -11.96 -16.98
C ALA A 74 11.07 -13.30 -17.26
N ALA A 75 12.06 -13.29 -18.16
CA ALA A 75 12.91 -14.45 -18.45
C ALA A 75 13.64 -14.99 -17.22
N ARG A 76 13.97 -14.10 -16.24
CA ARG A 76 14.65 -14.48 -15.00
C ARG A 76 13.82 -15.40 -14.10
N CYS A 77 12.51 -15.56 -14.36
CA CYS A 77 11.67 -16.46 -13.60
C CYS A 77 12.04 -17.92 -13.87
N MET A 78 12.50 -18.63 -12.84
CA MET A 78 12.93 -20.03 -12.91
C MET A 78 11.77 -21.03 -13.02
N ASN A 79 10.51 -20.58 -12.91
CA ASN A 79 9.33 -21.44 -12.87
C ASN A 79 9.46 -22.55 -11.81
N CYS A 80 9.71 -22.16 -10.56
CA CYS A 80 10.00 -23.08 -9.46
C CYS A 80 8.85 -24.09 -9.26
N GLY A 81 9.18 -25.36 -8.99
CA GLY A 81 8.19 -26.40 -8.68
C GLY A 81 7.38 -26.06 -7.41
N THR A 82 8.01 -25.41 -6.42
CA THR A 82 7.34 -24.81 -5.27
C THR A 82 7.53 -23.30 -5.31
N PRO A 83 6.62 -22.54 -5.94
CA PRO A 83 6.76 -21.10 -6.10
C PRO A 83 6.32 -20.34 -4.84
N PHE A 84 7.23 -20.06 -3.94
CA PHE A 84 6.98 -19.30 -2.70
C PHE A 84 6.38 -17.91 -2.96
N CYS A 85 6.59 -17.34 -4.14
CA CYS A 85 6.05 -16.05 -4.52
C CYS A 85 4.52 -15.96 -4.52
N HIS A 86 3.79 -17.09 -4.64
CA HIS A 86 2.32 -17.12 -4.57
C HIS A 86 1.77 -17.97 -3.41
N THR A 87 2.61 -18.32 -2.43
CA THR A 87 2.16 -18.94 -1.18
C THR A 87 1.77 -17.86 -0.14
N HIS A 88 1.41 -18.29 1.06
CA HIS A 88 1.04 -17.40 2.18
C HIS A 88 2.13 -16.40 2.60
N THR A 89 3.42 -16.70 2.35
CA THR A 89 4.54 -15.77 2.58
C THR A 89 4.77 -14.80 1.41
N GLY A 90 4.16 -15.06 0.26
CA GLY A 90 4.26 -14.29 -0.97
C GLY A 90 3.03 -13.45 -1.24
N CYS A 91 2.37 -13.72 -2.37
CA CYS A 91 1.19 -12.97 -2.80
C CYS A 91 -0.08 -13.47 -2.10
N PRO A 92 -0.77 -12.63 -1.28
CA PRO A 92 -2.04 -13.01 -0.65
C PRO A 92 -3.15 -13.39 -1.61
N LEU A 93 -3.10 -12.87 -2.86
CA LEU A 93 -4.04 -13.22 -3.93
C LEU A 93 -3.71 -14.55 -4.60
N ALA A 94 -2.61 -15.19 -4.22
CA ALA A 94 -2.08 -16.38 -4.90
C ALA A 94 -1.98 -16.18 -6.42
N ASN A 95 -1.50 -14.99 -6.86
CA ASN A 95 -1.29 -14.70 -8.28
C ASN A 95 -0.44 -15.78 -8.92
N ILE A 96 -0.83 -16.26 -10.11
CA ILE A 96 -0.13 -17.32 -10.84
C ILE A 96 1.13 -16.73 -11.50
N ILE A 97 2.07 -16.33 -10.65
CA ILE A 97 3.23 -15.50 -10.98
C ILE A 97 4.16 -16.18 -12.01
N PRO A 98 4.54 -17.47 -11.85
CA PRO A 98 5.40 -18.12 -12.83
C PRO A 98 4.81 -18.11 -14.24
N GLU A 99 3.48 -18.33 -14.33
CA GLU A 99 2.81 -18.43 -15.63
C GLU A 99 2.73 -17.05 -16.32
N PHE A 100 2.30 -15.99 -15.62
CA PHE A 100 2.27 -14.69 -16.30
C PHE A 100 3.67 -14.14 -16.62
N ASN A 101 4.72 -14.52 -15.87
CA ASN A 101 6.10 -14.21 -16.21
C ASN A 101 6.53 -14.94 -17.49
N LYS A 102 6.23 -16.24 -17.61
CA LYS A 102 6.48 -17.04 -18.82
C LYS A 102 5.80 -16.43 -20.04
N LEU A 103 4.50 -16.15 -19.92
CA LEU A 103 3.70 -15.56 -21.01
C LEU A 103 4.22 -14.17 -21.43
N SER A 104 4.68 -13.36 -20.47
CA SER A 104 5.31 -12.05 -20.76
C SER A 104 6.64 -12.21 -21.49
N TYR A 105 7.45 -13.19 -21.10
CA TYR A 105 8.68 -13.55 -21.81
C TYR A 105 8.41 -14.00 -23.25
N GLU A 106 7.37 -14.79 -23.46
CA GLU A 106 6.95 -15.31 -24.78
C GLU A 106 6.19 -14.26 -25.62
N ASN A 107 6.05 -13.02 -25.16
CA ASN A 107 5.25 -11.95 -25.78
C ASN A 107 3.76 -12.24 -25.91
N ASN A 108 3.24 -13.21 -25.16
CA ASN A 108 1.81 -13.51 -25.13
C ASN A 108 1.06 -12.65 -24.09
N TRP A 109 1.09 -11.33 -24.31
CA TRP A 109 0.58 -10.32 -23.39
C TRP A 109 -0.91 -10.46 -23.08
N LYS A 110 -1.72 -10.90 -24.06
CA LYS A 110 -3.17 -11.06 -23.86
C LYS A 110 -3.46 -12.20 -22.89
N LEU A 111 -2.79 -13.32 -23.04
CA LEU A 111 -2.93 -14.46 -22.13
C LEU A 111 -2.32 -14.15 -20.75
N ALA A 112 -1.17 -13.46 -20.71
CA ALA A 112 -0.60 -12.97 -19.45
C ALA A 112 -1.59 -12.09 -18.67
N TYR A 113 -2.31 -11.18 -19.36
CA TYR A 113 -3.37 -10.38 -18.78
C TYR A 113 -4.52 -11.25 -18.26
N GLN A 114 -5.00 -12.20 -19.04
CA GLN A 114 -6.09 -13.10 -18.63
C GLN A 114 -5.70 -13.93 -17.39
N THR A 115 -4.49 -14.46 -17.36
CA THR A 115 -3.93 -15.17 -16.20
C THR A 115 -3.88 -14.26 -14.98
N LEU A 116 -3.41 -13.04 -15.12
CA LEU A 116 -3.27 -12.08 -14.01
C LEU A 116 -4.61 -11.68 -13.41
N ILE A 117 -5.61 -11.35 -14.25
CA ILE A 117 -6.92 -10.92 -13.76
C ILE A 117 -7.77 -12.05 -13.17
N SER A 118 -7.44 -13.32 -13.43
CA SER A 118 -8.14 -14.46 -12.82
C SER A 118 -8.01 -14.48 -11.30
N THR A 119 -6.90 -13.95 -10.77
CA THR A 119 -6.62 -13.89 -9.34
C THR A 119 -6.62 -12.47 -8.77
N ASN A 120 -6.39 -11.42 -9.57
CA ASN A 120 -6.28 -10.05 -9.13
C ASN A 120 -7.23 -9.13 -9.91
N ASN A 121 -8.20 -8.52 -9.23
CA ASN A 121 -9.16 -7.60 -9.86
C ASN A 121 -8.50 -6.29 -10.33
N PHE A 122 -7.44 -5.82 -9.66
CA PHE A 122 -6.88 -4.48 -9.86
C PHE A 122 -5.35 -4.47 -9.95
N PRO A 123 -4.76 -5.12 -10.97
CA PRO A 123 -3.31 -5.16 -11.12
C PRO A 123 -2.66 -3.77 -11.30
N GLU A 124 -3.40 -2.79 -11.81
CA GLU A 124 -2.93 -1.41 -11.91
C GLU A 124 -2.70 -0.74 -10.56
N PHE A 125 -3.41 -1.17 -9.50
CA PHE A 125 -3.19 -0.67 -8.15
C PHE A 125 -2.05 -1.44 -7.47
N THR A 126 -2.11 -2.77 -7.48
CA THR A 126 -1.07 -3.60 -6.86
C THR A 126 0.28 -3.41 -7.54
N GLY A 127 0.33 -3.31 -8.85
CA GLY A 127 1.55 -3.04 -9.62
C GLY A 127 2.21 -1.68 -9.33
N ARG A 128 1.49 -0.74 -8.67
CA ARG A 128 2.02 0.56 -8.25
C ARG A 128 2.31 0.64 -6.77
N VAL A 129 1.37 0.23 -5.92
CA VAL A 129 1.41 0.55 -4.49
C VAL A 129 1.59 -0.66 -3.57
N CYS A 130 1.56 -1.89 -4.10
CA CYS A 130 1.88 -3.07 -3.30
C CYS A 130 3.39 -3.07 -2.97
N PRO A 131 3.78 -3.36 -1.71
CA PRO A 131 5.20 -3.52 -1.36
C PRO A 131 5.85 -4.76 -1.98
N ALA A 132 5.05 -5.64 -2.62
CA ALA A 132 5.47 -6.86 -3.31
C ALA A 132 6.11 -7.93 -2.40
N PRO A 133 5.38 -8.48 -1.42
CA PRO A 133 5.87 -9.59 -0.61
C PRO A 133 6.25 -10.82 -1.46
N CYS A 134 5.66 -10.95 -2.64
CA CYS A 134 6.01 -11.96 -3.63
C CYS A 134 7.48 -11.86 -4.12
N GLU A 135 8.04 -10.65 -4.23
CA GLU A 135 9.45 -10.47 -4.56
C GLU A 135 10.34 -10.89 -3.38
N ALA A 136 9.95 -10.54 -2.14
CA ALA A 136 10.69 -10.91 -0.94
C ALA A 136 10.76 -12.44 -0.75
N SER A 137 9.69 -13.16 -1.07
CA SER A 137 9.60 -14.62 -0.98
C SER A 137 10.01 -15.37 -2.26
N CYS A 138 10.39 -14.64 -3.33
CA CYS A 138 10.94 -15.26 -4.53
C CYS A 138 12.20 -16.06 -4.20
N VAL A 139 12.35 -17.28 -4.75
CA VAL A 139 13.54 -18.12 -4.53
C VAL A 139 14.84 -17.39 -4.93
N ALA A 140 14.80 -16.60 -5.99
CA ALA A 140 15.96 -15.77 -6.39
C ALA A 140 16.32 -14.67 -5.36
N SER A 141 15.46 -14.39 -4.38
CA SER A 141 15.77 -13.51 -3.25
C SER A 141 16.79 -14.11 -2.27
N ILE A 142 17.04 -15.42 -2.31
CA ILE A 142 18.10 -16.08 -1.51
C ILE A 142 19.48 -15.52 -1.88
N ILE A 143 19.65 -15.13 -3.14
CA ILE A 143 20.88 -14.50 -3.67
C ILE A 143 20.69 -12.99 -3.91
N ASP A 144 19.74 -12.36 -3.24
CA ASP A 144 19.41 -10.94 -3.31
C ASP A 144 19.04 -10.40 -4.71
N MET A 145 18.57 -11.27 -5.59
CA MET A 145 18.21 -10.92 -6.96
C MET A 145 16.79 -11.39 -7.34
N PRO A 146 15.74 -11.04 -6.58
CA PRO A 146 14.37 -11.47 -6.88
C PRO A 146 13.90 -11.00 -8.26
N ILE A 147 12.92 -11.70 -8.82
CA ILE A 147 12.24 -11.28 -10.04
C ILE A 147 11.47 -9.99 -9.77
N THR A 148 11.46 -9.05 -10.70
CA THR A 148 10.72 -7.77 -10.59
C THR A 148 9.23 -7.98 -10.88
N ILE A 149 8.58 -8.78 -10.03
CA ILE A 149 7.22 -9.30 -10.26
C ILE A 149 6.22 -8.15 -10.36
N LYS A 150 6.27 -7.20 -9.42
CA LYS A 150 5.37 -6.03 -9.41
C LYS A 150 5.47 -5.21 -10.69
N ASN A 151 6.66 -5.07 -11.23
CA ASN A 151 6.89 -4.30 -12.44
C ASN A 151 6.36 -5.03 -13.70
N ILE A 152 6.53 -6.35 -13.76
CA ILE A 152 5.95 -7.18 -14.83
C ILE A 152 4.43 -7.12 -14.75
N GLU A 153 3.84 -7.29 -13.57
CA GLU A 153 2.40 -7.16 -13.32
C GLU A 153 1.86 -5.81 -13.82
N ASN A 154 2.51 -4.69 -13.45
CA ASN A 154 2.13 -3.37 -13.91
C ASN A 154 2.22 -3.23 -15.44
N SER A 155 3.24 -3.82 -16.06
CA SER A 155 3.43 -3.79 -17.51
C SER A 155 2.36 -4.59 -18.26
N ILE A 156 1.94 -5.72 -17.71
CA ILE A 156 0.85 -6.55 -18.27
C ILE A 156 -0.44 -5.74 -18.30
N ILE A 157 -0.83 -5.15 -17.16
CA ILE A 157 -2.11 -4.43 -17.09
C ILE A 157 -2.10 -3.13 -17.90
N GLU A 158 -0.98 -2.38 -17.93
CA GLU A 158 -0.88 -1.18 -18.76
C GLU A 158 -0.93 -1.51 -20.26
N THR A 159 -0.36 -2.66 -20.65
CA THR A 159 -0.49 -3.19 -22.01
C THR A 159 -1.94 -3.52 -22.33
N ALA A 160 -2.66 -4.14 -21.40
CA ALA A 160 -4.07 -4.45 -21.58
C ALA A 160 -4.94 -3.19 -21.74
N TRP A 161 -4.69 -2.15 -20.95
CA TRP A 161 -5.36 -0.87 -21.10
C TRP A 161 -5.06 -0.20 -22.45
N LYS A 162 -3.78 -0.18 -22.86
CA LYS A 162 -3.36 0.38 -24.16
C LYS A 162 -4.04 -0.30 -25.34
N ASN A 163 -4.18 -1.63 -25.27
CA ASN A 163 -4.80 -2.44 -26.32
C ASN A 163 -6.33 -2.58 -26.16
N LYS A 164 -6.95 -1.89 -25.20
CA LYS A 164 -8.41 -1.92 -24.95
C LYS A 164 -8.95 -3.32 -24.63
N TRP A 165 -8.14 -4.18 -23.99
CA TRP A 165 -8.58 -5.52 -23.54
C TRP A 165 -9.35 -5.46 -22.22
N VAL A 166 -9.19 -4.38 -21.45
CA VAL A 166 -9.94 -4.19 -20.21
C VAL A 166 -11.35 -3.71 -20.55
N LEU A 167 -12.28 -4.64 -20.52
CA LEU A 167 -13.69 -4.41 -20.88
C LEU A 167 -14.58 -4.44 -19.63
N PRO A 168 -15.80 -3.86 -19.70
CA PRO A 168 -16.81 -4.08 -18.68
C PRO A 168 -17.13 -5.57 -18.54
N ASN A 169 -17.23 -6.02 -17.29
CA ASN A 169 -17.58 -7.40 -16.97
C ASN A 169 -19.07 -7.49 -16.65
N ASN A 170 -19.91 -7.57 -17.68
CA ASN A 170 -21.34 -7.70 -17.53
C ASN A 170 -21.70 -9.18 -17.34
N PRO A 171 -22.47 -9.54 -16.31
CA PRO A 171 -22.96 -10.90 -16.17
C PRO A 171 -23.93 -11.27 -17.32
N LEU A 172 -23.93 -12.54 -17.69
CA LEU A 172 -24.86 -13.05 -18.72
C LEU A 172 -26.32 -13.01 -18.23
N ILE A 173 -26.52 -13.24 -16.94
CA ILE A 173 -27.83 -13.26 -16.28
C ILE A 173 -27.73 -12.48 -14.98
N TYR A 174 -28.65 -11.55 -14.77
CA TYR A 174 -28.83 -10.87 -13.49
C TYR A 174 -29.88 -11.63 -12.66
N ASN A 175 -29.65 -11.69 -11.36
CA ASN A 175 -30.63 -12.15 -10.39
C ASN A 175 -31.25 -10.94 -9.65
N ASP A 176 -32.36 -11.16 -8.93
CA ASP A 176 -33.08 -10.09 -8.24
C ASP A 176 -32.44 -9.68 -6.91
N LYS A 177 -31.46 -10.41 -6.42
CA LYS A 177 -30.83 -10.15 -5.12
C LYS A 177 -29.97 -8.88 -5.16
N LYS A 178 -30.13 -8.06 -4.12
CA LYS A 178 -29.48 -6.75 -3.96
C LYS A 178 -28.41 -6.83 -2.86
N VAL A 179 -27.19 -6.40 -3.18
CA VAL A 179 -26.10 -6.34 -2.22
C VAL A 179 -25.64 -4.89 -2.02
N ALA A 180 -25.62 -4.43 -0.77
CA ALA A 180 -25.04 -3.16 -0.37
C ALA A 180 -23.60 -3.34 0.07
N ILE A 181 -22.70 -2.48 -0.38
CA ILE A 181 -21.31 -2.42 0.06
C ILE A 181 -21.06 -1.04 0.64
N ILE A 182 -20.61 -1.00 1.91
CA ILE A 182 -20.35 0.25 2.62
C ILE A 182 -18.84 0.52 2.60
N GLY A 183 -18.45 1.51 1.80
CA GLY A 183 -17.07 1.89 1.52
C GLY A 183 -16.55 1.38 0.18
N SER A 184 -15.90 2.26 -0.56
CA SER A 184 -15.37 2.01 -1.91
C SER A 184 -13.85 1.82 -1.95
N GLY A 185 -13.22 1.46 -0.83
CA GLY A 185 -11.81 1.08 -0.79
C GLY A 185 -11.52 -0.20 -1.59
N PRO A 186 -10.26 -0.65 -1.66
CA PRO A 186 -9.88 -1.83 -2.44
C PRO A 186 -10.70 -3.09 -2.14
N ALA A 187 -11.06 -3.31 -0.87
CA ALA A 187 -11.88 -4.45 -0.47
C ALA A 187 -13.32 -4.35 -1.00
N GLY A 188 -13.94 -3.17 -0.87
CA GLY A 188 -15.29 -2.93 -1.37
C GLY A 188 -15.37 -3.01 -2.90
N LEU A 189 -14.38 -2.45 -3.60
CA LEU A 189 -14.30 -2.56 -5.05
C LEU A 189 -14.14 -4.01 -5.51
N ALA A 190 -13.29 -4.81 -4.84
CA ALA A 190 -13.07 -6.21 -5.19
C ALA A 190 -14.32 -7.07 -4.93
N ALA A 191 -15.00 -6.85 -3.79
CA ALA A 191 -16.26 -7.50 -3.49
C ALA A 191 -17.34 -7.17 -4.53
N ALA A 192 -17.45 -5.89 -4.91
CA ALA A 192 -18.40 -5.43 -5.92
C ALA A 192 -18.17 -6.07 -7.28
N ASP A 193 -16.91 -6.12 -7.73
CA ASP A 193 -16.53 -6.70 -9.02
C ASP A 193 -16.86 -8.19 -9.08
N GLN A 194 -16.55 -8.95 -8.01
CA GLN A 194 -16.86 -10.37 -7.91
C GLN A 194 -18.36 -10.63 -7.88
N LEU A 195 -19.11 -9.93 -7.05
CA LEU A 195 -20.56 -10.13 -6.92
C LEU A 195 -21.31 -9.71 -8.18
N ASN A 196 -20.92 -8.61 -8.80
CA ASN A 196 -21.51 -8.18 -10.07
C ASN A 196 -21.29 -9.23 -11.17
N SER A 197 -20.10 -9.85 -11.24
CA SER A 197 -19.82 -10.90 -12.21
C SER A 197 -20.67 -12.16 -12.01
N LEU A 198 -21.17 -12.38 -10.78
CA LEU A 198 -22.10 -13.47 -10.43
C LEU A 198 -23.57 -13.09 -10.66
N GLY A 199 -23.87 -11.90 -11.16
CA GLY A 199 -25.23 -11.47 -11.51
C GLY A 199 -25.99 -10.74 -10.39
N TYR A 200 -25.34 -10.41 -9.26
CA TYR A 200 -25.99 -9.67 -8.18
C TYR A 200 -26.12 -8.17 -8.49
N ASN A 201 -27.21 -7.55 -8.02
CA ASN A 201 -27.42 -6.11 -8.11
C ASN A 201 -26.61 -5.39 -7.02
N VAL A 202 -25.42 -4.90 -7.36
CA VAL A 202 -24.48 -4.32 -6.39
C VAL A 202 -24.60 -2.80 -6.34
N THR A 203 -24.74 -2.25 -5.11
CA THR A 203 -24.66 -0.82 -4.84
C THR A 203 -23.55 -0.53 -3.82
N ILE A 204 -22.59 0.29 -4.19
CA ILE A 204 -21.54 0.80 -3.31
C ILE A 204 -21.94 2.16 -2.76
N PHE A 205 -21.92 2.30 -1.44
CA PHE A 205 -22.12 3.57 -0.74
C PHE A 205 -20.76 4.13 -0.32
N GLU A 206 -20.47 5.36 -0.70
CA GLU A 206 -19.21 6.04 -0.40
C GLU A 206 -19.50 7.42 0.20
N LYS A 207 -18.90 7.69 1.37
CA LYS A 207 -19.07 8.96 2.07
C LYS A 207 -18.43 10.15 1.34
N ASP A 208 -17.34 9.87 0.62
CA ASP A 208 -16.60 10.90 -0.09
C ASP A 208 -17.12 11.11 -1.52
N TYR A 209 -16.69 12.21 -2.14
CA TYR A 209 -17.15 12.60 -3.48
C TYR A 209 -16.61 11.67 -4.57
N TYR A 210 -15.34 11.26 -4.47
CA TYR A 210 -14.74 10.31 -5.40
C TYR A 210 -14.59 8.94 -4.74
N PRO A 211 -14.99 7.85 -5.41
CA PRO A 211 -14.77 6.51 -4.88
C PRO A 211 -13.30 6.10 -4.94
N GLY A 212 -12.93 5.11 -4.13
CA GLY A 212 -11.60 4.53 -4.10
C GLY A 212 -10.95 4.46 -2.71
N GLY A 213 -11.55 5.10 -1.69
CA GLY A 213 -11.01 5.13 -0.34
C GLY A 213 -9.57 5.64 -0.30
N LEU A 214 -8.65 4.90 0.34
CA LEU A 214 -7.23 5.29 0.43
C LEU A 214 -6.52 5.36 -0.94
N LEU A 215 -6.94 4.62 -1.96
CA LEU A 215 -6.40 4.76 -3.32
C LEU A 215 -6.61 6.18 -3.88
N THR A 216 -7.69 6.82 -3.47
CA THR A 216 -8.08 8.15 -3.93
C THR A 216 -7.57 9.25 -3.02
N TYR A 217 -7.71 9.10 -1.69
CA TYR A 217 -7.48 10.18 -0.74
C TYR A 217 -6.23 10.01 0.12
N GLY A 218 -5.78 8.77 0.37
CA GLY A 218 -4.64 8.50 1.25
C GLY A 218 -3.31 8.43 0.51
N ILE A 219 -3.27 7.72 -0.61
CA ILE A 219 -2.05 7.55 -1.39
C ILE A 219 -1.81 8.81 -2.23
N PRO A 220 -0.62 9.45 -2.18
CA PRO A 220 -0.36 10.66 -2.97
C PRO A 220 -0.42 10.43 -4.49
N ASN A 221 -0.75 11.49 -5.24
CA ASN A 221 -0.89 11.40 -6.70
C ASN A 221 0.41 10.95 -7.40
N MET A 222 1.58 11.36 -6.87
CA MET A 222 2.87 10.96 -7.42
C MET A 222 3.18 9.45 -7.24
N LYS A 223 2.52 8.76 -6.33
CA LYS A 223 2.63 7.30 -6.14
C LYS A 223 1.56 6.54 -6.92
N LEU A 224 0.35 7.12 -7.04
CA LEU A 224 -0.79 6.58 -7.79
C LEU A 224 -1.61 7.72 -8.42
N ASP A 225 -1.48 7.93 -9.72
CA ASP A 225 -2.27 8.94 -10.44
C ASP A 225 -3.76 8.62 -10.35
N LYS A 226 -4.58 9.58 -9.92
CA LYS A 226 -6.03 9.40 -9.74
C LYS A 226 -6.78 9.11 -11.03
N LYS A 227 -6.18 9.40 -12.19
CA LYS A 227 -6.69 8.96 -13.49
C LYS A 227 -6.75 7.43 -13.60
N ILE A 228 -5.82 6.72 -12.96
CA ILE A 228 -5.78 5.26 -12.92
C ILE A 228 -6.96 4.71 -12.10
N VAL A 229 -7.23 5.31 -10.95
CA VAL A 229 -8.40 4.94 -10.12
C VAL A 229 -9.69 5.24 -10.89
N LYS A 230 -9.81 6.46 -11.45
CA LYS A 230 -10.99 6.90 -12.20
C LYS A 230 -11.30 5.99 -13.40
N ARG A 231 -10.28 5.57 -14.18
CA ARG A 231 -10.51 4.69 -15.34
C ARG A 231 -11.09 3.33 -14.91
N ARG A 232 -10.62 2.74 -13.78
CA ARG A 232 -11.15 1.49 -13.22
C ARG A 232 -12.58 1.65 -12.75
N ILE A 233 -12.88 2.69 -11.97
CA ILE A 233 -14.24 3.01 -11.51
C ILE A 233 -15.20 3.17 -12.70
N ASN A 234 -14.75 3.80 -13.79
CA ASN A 234 -15.58 3.97 -14.99
C ASN A 234 -15.92 2.62 -15.66
N ILE A 235 -14.97 1.68 -15.71
CA ILE A 235 -15.26 0.32 -16.20
C ILE A 235 -16.25 -0.39 -15.29
N MET A 236 -16.07 -0.33 -13.97
CA MET A 236 -16.99 -0.95 -13.01
C MET A 236 -18.42 -0.37 -13.11
N LYS A 237 -18.56 0.95 -13.31
CA LYS A 237 -19.86 1.58 -13.59
C LYS A 237 -20.48 1.05 -14.89
N LYS A 238 -19.69 0.89 -15.94
CA LYS A 238 -20.14 0.30 -17.22
C LYS A 238 -20.51 -1.17 -17.09
N SER A 239 -19.95 -1.88 -16.10
CA SER A 239 -20.32 -3.26 -15.74
C SER A 239 -21.65 -3.37 -14.97
N GLY A 240 -22.32 -2.24 -14.66
CA GLY A 240 -23.61 -2.25 -13.96
C GLY A 240 -23.52 -1.97 -12.46
N ILE A 241 -22.32 -1.85 -11.86
CA ILE A 241 -22.17 -1.54 -10.44
C ILE A 241 -22.60 -0.09 -10.17
N LYS A 242 -23.54 0.09 -9.22
CA LYS A 242 -24.06 1.40 -8.82
C LYS A 242 -23.18 2.02 -7.74
N PHE A 243 -22.78 3.29 -7.92
CA PHE A 243 -22.00 4.06 -6.94
C PHE A 243 -22.85 5.22 -6.42
N LYS A 244 -23.15 5.21 -5.13
CA LYS A 244 -23.78 6.32 -4.39
C LYS A 244 -22.68 7.03 -3.59
N THR A 245 -22.09 8.06 -4.18
CA THR A 245 -21.05 8.91 -3.55
C THR A 245 -21.69 10.06 -2.77
N ASN A 246 -20.93 10.77 -1.92
CA ASN A 246 -21.42 11.73 -0.93
C ASN A 246 -22.57 11.14 -0.07
N THR A 247 -22.50 9.85 0.20
CA THR A 247 -23.55 9.14 0.95
C THR A 247 -22.90 8.43 2.10
N GLU A 248 -22.85 9.08 3.23
CA GLU A 248 -22.35 8.49 4.46
C GLU A 248 -23.39 7.56 5.06
N ILE A 249 -23.02 6.32 5.26
CA ILE A 249 -23.81 5.36 6.04
C ILE A 249 -23.35 5.48 7.49
N ASN A 250 -24.30 5.74 8.36
CA ASN A 250 -24.10 5.99 9.79
C ASN A 250 -25.20 5.29 10.61
N GLU A 251 -25.25 5.57 11.91
CA GLU A 251 -26.22 4.99 12.83
C GLU A 251 -27.69 5.30 12.52
N THR A 252 -27.96 6.41 11.80
CA THR A 252 -29.35 6.82 11.49
C THR A 252 -29.92 6.09 10.28
N ASN A 253 -29.09 5.68 9.31
CA ASN A 253 -29.55 5.11 8.05
C ASN A 253 -29.13 3.64 7.80
N ILE A 254 -28.23 3.08 8.60
CA ILE A 254 -27.74 1.71 8.41
C ILE A 254 -28.85 0.66 8.55
N ILE A 255 -29.85 0.90 9.40
CA ILE A 255 -30.97 -0.02 9.57
C ILE A 255 -31.82 -0.10 8.31
N ASN A 256 -32.06 1.04 7.65
CA ASN A 256 -32.78 1.08 6.37
C ASN A 256 -32.00 0.31 5.29
N ILE A 257 -30.69 0.53 5.20
CA ILE A 257 -29.83 -0.23 4.28
C ILE A 257 -29.90 -1.73 4.56
N LYS A 258 -29.87 -2.14 5.83
CA LYS A 258 -30.02 -3.56 6.21
C LYS A 258 -31.37 -4.12 5.74
N ASN A 259 -32.43 -3.35 5.79
CA ASN A 259 -33.77 -3.80 5.40
C ASN A 259 -33.96 -3.86 3.88
N ASP A 260 -33.42 -2.88 3.14
CA ASP A 260 -33.60 -2.72 1.69
C ASP A 260 -32.74 -3.67 0.84
N PHE A 261 -31.74 -4.33 1.45
CA PHE A 261 -30.80 -5.21 0.74
C PHE A 261 -30.81 -6.62 1.32
N ASP A 262 -30.57 -7.61 0.46
CA ASP A 262 -30.49 -9.02 0.82
C ASP A 262 -29.21 -9.36 1.58
N ALA A 263 -28.12 -8.64 1.32
CA ALA A 263 -26.87 -8.71 2.07
C ALA A 263 -26.19 -7.33 2.13
N VAL A 264 -25.46 -7.08 3.23
CA VAL A 264 -24.68 -5.85 3.44
C VAL A 264 -23.24 -6.22 3.77
N ILE A 265 -22.27 -5.62 3.09
CA ILE A 265 -20.85 -5.83 3.32
C ILE A 265 -20.24 -4.54 3.87
N LEU A 266 -19.63 -4.62 5.05
CA LEU A 266 -18.89 -3.53 5.65
C LEU A 266 -17.43 -3.60 5.18
N THR A 267 -17.00 -2.58 4.43
CA THR A 267 -15.63 -2.38 3.96
C THR A 267 -15.15 -0.97 4.29
N ILE A 268 -15.48 -0.53 5.51
CA ILE A 268 -15.30 0.84 6.00
C ILE A 268 -13.85 1.18 6.37
N GLY A 269 -12.93 0.21 6.22
CA GLY A 269 -11.51 0.38 6.52
C GLY A 269 -11.22 0.52 8.02
N SER A 270 -9.98 0.86 8.36
CA SER A 270 -9.53 1.24 9.70
C SER A 270 -9.26 2.74 9.69
N SER A 271 -10.06 3.54 10.38
CA SER A 271 -10.06 5.00 10.24
C SER A 271 -9.71 5.75 11.52
N ILE A 272 -9.70 5.08 12.67
CA ILE A 272 -9.31 5.70 13.94
C ILE A 272 -7.77 5.64 14.06
N PRO A 273 -7.06 6.78 14.02
CA PRO A 273 -5.61 6.78 14.07
C PRO A 273 -5.08 6.49 15.48
N ASN A 274 -3.84 6.00 15.55
CA ASN A 274 -3.08 6.04 16.78
C ASN A 274 -2.71 7.50 17.10
N ASP A 275 -2.80 7.86 18.38
CA ASP A 275 -2.50 9.20 18.86
C ASP A 275 -1.43 9.17 19.96
N LEU A 276 -0.79 10.30 20.21
CA LEU A 276 0.18 10.53 21.28
C LEU A 276 -0.48 11.29 22.41
N SER A 277 -0.73 10.61 23.54
CA SER A 277 -1.27 11.24 24.74
C SER A 277 -0.13 11.83 25.60
N ILE A 278 0.58 12.82 25.06
CA ILE A 278 1.69 13.54 25.72
C ILE A 278 1.33 15.00 25.92
N PRO A 279 1.97 15.71 26.87
CA PRO A 279 1.74 17.14 27.10
C PRO A 279 1.89 17.96 25.82
N GLY A 280 1.02 18.95 25.63
CA GLY A 280 1.01 19.82 24.46
C GLY A 280 0.30 19.23 23.23
N ARG A 281 -0.32 18.04 23.31
CA ARG A 281 -1.03 17.43 22.17
C ARG A 281 -2.16 18.31 21.60
N GLN A 282 -2.74 19.17 22.40
CA GLN A 282 -3.82 20.08 22.03
C GLN A 282 -3.36 21.31 21.23
N LEU A 283 -2.07 21.53 21.08
CA LEU A 283 -1.53 22.67 20.33
C LEU A 283 -1.92 22.62 18.85
N ASN A 284 -2.10 23.79 18.27
CA ASN A 284 -2.27 23.94 16.83
C ASN A 284 -0.99 23.51 16.09
N GLY A 285 -1.14 22.99 14.87
CA GLY A 285 0.00 22.56 14.07
C GLY A 285 0.33 21.05 14.22
N ILE A 286 -0.45 20.30 15.02
CA ILE A 286 -0.28 18.85 15.20
C ILE A 286 -1.46 18.12 14.56
N TYR A 287 -1.21 17.41 13.45
CA TYR A 287 -2.23 16.76 12.64
C TYR A 287 -1.94 15.28 12.41
N PHE A 288 -2.98 14.51 12.16
CA PHE A 288 -2.80 13.14 11.67
C PHE A 288 -2.36 13.12 10.20
N ALA A 289 -1.58 12.12 9.82
CA ALA A 289 -1.07 11.96 8.47
C ALA A 289 -2.19 11.95 7.42
N MET A 290 -3.34 11.34 7.73
CA MET A 290 -4.45 11.28 6.80
C MET A 290 -5.10 12.65 6.55
N ASP A 291 -5.14 13.53 7.54
CA ASP A 291 -5.64 14.90 7.36
C ASP A 291 -4.72 15.67 6.40
N PHE A 292 -3.41 15.55 6.58
CA PHE A 292 -2.41 16.17 5.72
C PHE A 292 -2.46 15.64 4.28
N LEU A 293 -2.44 14.31 4.09
CA LEU A 293 -2.46 13.69 2.78
C LEU A 293 -3.79 13.91 2.04
N THR A 294 -4.92 13.75 2.74
CA THR A 294 -6.25 13.98 2.17
C THR A 294 -6.45 15.45 1.82
N GLY A 295 -6.04 16.37 2.69
CA GLY A 295 -6.10 17.81 2.44
C GLY A 295 -5.31 18.21 1.19
N ASN A 296 -4.06 17.70 1.04
CA ASN A 296 -3.26 17.90 -0.17
C ASN A 296 -3.94 17.30 -1.41
N GLN A 297 -4.44 16.06 -1.32
CA GLN A 297 -5.10 15.43 -2.46
C GLN A 297 -6.37 16.16 -2.88
N ASN A 298 -7.13 16.66 -1.93
CA ASN A 298 -8.31 17.49 -2.18
C ASN A 298 -7.98 18.78 -2.93
N LYS A 299 -6.85 19.43 -2.58
CA LYS A 299 -6.36 20.61 -3.31
C LYS A 299 -5.97 20.29 -4.75
N LEU A 300 -5.45 19.09 -5.00
CA LEU A 300 -5.10 18.63 -6.36
C LEU A 300 -6.33 18.30 -7.22
N PHE A 301 -7.49 18.01 -6.62
CA PHE A 301 -8.71 17.76 -7.36
C PHE A 301 -9.27 19.07 -7.94
N LYS A 302 -9.30 19.18 -9.27
CA LYS A 302 -9.97 20.28 -9.97
C LYS A 302 -11.45 19.95 -10.12
N SER A 303 -12.26 20.32 -9.14
CA SER A 303 -13.72 20.17 -9.23
C SER A 303 -14.36 21.44 -9.80
N ARG A 304 -15.38 21.28 -10.69
CA ARG A 304 -16.22 22.39 -11.13
C ARG A 304 -17.26 22.81 -10.08
N ASN A 305 -17.45 21.98 -9.06
CA ASN A 305 -18.41 22.26 -7.98
C ASN A 305 -17.77 23.17 -6.91
N LYS A 306 -18.20 24.43 -6.87
CA LYS A 306 -17.67 25.46 -5.94
C LYS A 306 -17.81 25.04 -4.45
N LYS A 307 -18.91 24.36 -4.06
CA LYS A 307 -19.11 23.91 -2.66
C LYS A 307 -18.08 22.86 -2.26
N ILE A 308 -17.73 21.94 -3.17
CA ILE A 308 -16.72 20.91 -2.97
C ILE A 308 -15.35 21.55 -2.85
N MET A 309 -15.01 22.49 -3.73
CA MET A 309 -13.73 23.21 -3.68
C MET A 309 -13.58 23.99 -2.37
N ALA A 310 -14.60 24.72 -1.92
CA ALA A 310 -14.58 25.42 -0.64
C ALA A 310 -14.40 24.48 0.57
N LYS A 311 -14.99 23.27 0.53
CA LYS A 311 -14.74 22.23 1.55
C LYS A 311 -13.29 21.77 1.52
N TYR A 312 -12.72 21.56 0.35
CA TYR A 312 -11.34 21.10 0.18
C TYR A 312 -10.31 22.13 0.63
N GLU A 313 -10.54 23.41 0.36
CA GLU A 313 -9.67 24.50 0.80
C GLU A 313 -9.57 24.58 2.33
N LYS A 314 -10.70 24.35 3.04
CA LYS A 314 -10.73 24.35 4.51
C LYS A 314 -9.94 23.20 5.15
N THR A 315 -9.70 22.11 4.43
CA THR A 315 -8.98 20.93 4.95
C THR A 315 -7.52 20.90 4.54
N TYR A 316 -7.06 21.87 3.77
CA TYR A 316 -5.67 21.93 3.31
C TYR A 316 -4.73 22.37 4.43
N ILE A 317 -3.72 21.54 4.70
CA ILE A 317 -2.66 21.82 5.65
C ILE A 317 -1.41 22.18 4.85
N ASP A 318 -0.92 23.42 4.99
CA ASP A 318 0.27 23.90 4.30
C ASP A 318 1.52 23.69 5.15
N SER A 319 2.55 23.11 4.52
CA SER A 319 3.88 22.96 5.12
C SER A 319 4.93 23.90 4.49
N TYR A 320 4.51 24.87 3.69
CA TYR A 320 5.40 25.85 3.08
C TYR A 320 6.19 26.62 4.14
N ASN A 321 7.52 26.67 3.99
CA ASN A 321 8.47 27.36 4.88
C ASN A 321 8.36 26.98 6.36
N LYS A 322 7.88 25.76 6.69
CA LYS A 322 7.76 25.24 8.05
C LYS A 322 8.84 24.21 8.37
N ASN A 323 9.24 24.15 9.63
CA ASN A 323 9.98 23.05 10.19
C ASN A 323 8.99 21.89 10.42
N VAL A 324 9.10 20.81 9.65
CA VAL A 324 8.16 19.70 9.67
C VAL A 324 8.77 18.51 10.40
N VAL A 325 8.05 18.01 11.39
CA VAL A 325 8.38 16.76 12.06
C VAL A 325 7.32 15.71 11.74
N ILE A 326 7.75 14.53 11.29
CA ILE A 326 6.87 13.39 11.01
C ILE A 326 7.19 12.28 12.01
N ILE A 327 6.16 11.80 12.72
CA ILE A 327 6.31 10.74 13.72
C ILE A 327 5.78 9.44 13.15
N GLY A 328 6.68 8.46 12.94
CA GLY A 328 6.42 7.16 12.33
C GLY A 328 7.03 7.02 10.93
N GLY A 329 7.81 5.96 10.71
CA GLY A 329 8.62 5.75 9.50
C GLY A 329 8.07 4.74 8.51
N GLY A 330 6.80 4.39 8.60
CA GLY A 330 6.14 3.51 7.61
C GLY A 330 5.90 4.19 6.26
N ASP A 331 5.23 3.47 5.35
CA ASP A 331 4.88 4.00 4.01
C ASP A 331 4.12 5.33 4.07
N THR A 332 3.23 5.49 5.05
CA THR A 332 2.47 6.73 5.27
C THR A 332 3.40 7.90 5.66
N GLY A 333 4.41 7.63 6.50
CA GLY A 333 5.43 8.61 6.86
C GLY A 333 6.22 9.07 5.62
N THR A 334 6.65 8.12 4.78
CA THR A 334 7.33 8.42 3.51
C THR A 334 6.46 9.26 2.57
N ASP A 335 5.16 8.98 2.50
CA ASP A 335 4.20 9.73 1.68
C ASP A 335 4.01 11.17 2.21
N CYS A 336 4.04 11.35 3.54
CA CYS A 336 4.04 12.67 4.18
C CYS A 336 5.36 13.44 3.92
N ILE A 337 6.52 12.77 3.99
CA ILE A 337 7.82 13.35 3.63
C ILE A 337 7.77 13.94 2.22
N ALA A 338 7.41 13.13 1.26
CA ALA A 338 7.37 13.54 -0.14
C ALA A 338 6.35 14.65 -0.42
N THR A 339 5.24 14.66 0.31
CA THR A 339 4.22 15.72 0.20
C THR A 339 4.74 17.04 0.79
N ALA A 340 5.37 17.01 1.98
CA ALA A 340 5.94 18.19 2.61
C ALA A 340 7.06 18.84 1.77
N LEU A 341 7.88 18.01 1.13
CA LEU A 341 8.92 18.49 0.19
C LEU A 341 8.33 19.26 -0.99
N ARG A 342 7.19 18.81 -1.54
CA ARG A 342 6.47 19.49 -2.63
C ARG A 342 5.80 20.78 -2.21
N HIS A 343 5.51 20.93 -0.92
CA HIS A 343 5.09 22.20 -0.34
C HIS A 343 6.26 23.15 -0.03
N ASN A 344 7.52 22.75 -0.32
CA ASN A 344 8.72 23.53 0.02
C ASN A 344 8.88 23.81 1.52
N CYS A 345 8.76 22.78 2.35
CA CYS A 345 9.07 22.90 3.78
C CYS A 345 10.51 23.39 4.00
N LYS A 346 10.72 24.12 5.12
CA LYS A 346 12.02 24.70 5.51
C LYS A 346 13.00 23.64 5.98
N SER A 347 12.54 22.73 6.82
CA SER A 347 13.29 21.55 7.27
C SER A 347 12.35 20.35 7.42
N LEU A 348 12.93 19.15 7.50
CA LEU A 348 12.16 17.93 7.66
C LEU A 348 12.93 16.92 8.50
N THR A 349 12.26 16.40 9.54
CA THR A 349 12.77 15.32 10.40
C THR A 349 11.71 14.24 10.54
N ASN A 350 12.12 12.97 10.51
CA ASN A 350 11.22 11.83 10.66
C ASN A 350 11.66 10.96 11.84
N PHE A 351 10.82 10.82 12.85
CA PHE A 351 11.11 10.05 14.05
C PHE A 351 10.61 8.61 13.93
N GLU A 352 11.52 7.69 14.25
CA GLU A 352 11.27 6.27 14.39
C GLU A 352 11.56 5.80 15.82
N ILE A 353 10.59 5.12 16.41
CA ILE A 353 10.74 4.59 17.78
C ILE A 353 11.64 3.35 17.81
N PHE A 354 11.71 2.62 16.70
CA PHE A 354 12.53 1.43 16.59
C PHE A 354 13.99 1.76 16.25
N LYS A 355 14.88 0.86 16.59
CA LYS A 355 16.30 0.92 16.19
C LYS A 355 16.42 0.95 14.67
N LYS A 356 17.48 1.59 14.19
CA LYS A 356 17.83 1.60 12.76
C LYS A 356 17.99 0.16 12.26
N PRO A 357 17.20 -0.27 11.27
CA PRO A 357 17.34 -1.60 10.71
C PRO A 357 18.71 -1.83 10.07
N PRO A 358 19.23 -3.08 10.05
CA PRO A 358 20.48 -3.38 9.38
C PRO A 358 20.38 -3.18 7.86
N LEU A 359 21.51 -2.98 7.19
CA LEU A 359 21.55 -2.86 5.72
C LEU A 359 21.31 -4.19 5.00
N THR A 360 21.60 -5.31 5.67
CA THR A 360 21.46 -6.66 5.13
C THR A 360 20.62 -7.52 6.07
N ARG A 361 19.91 -8.51 5.51
CA ARG A 361 19.07 -9.41 6.29
C ARG A 361 19.88 -10.22 7.31
N ASN A 362 19.46 -10.21 8.56
CA ASN A 362 19.89 -11.20 9.54
C ASN A 362 19.23 -12.55 9.22
N LYS A 363 20.01 -13.52 8.71
CA LYS A 363 19.50 -14.81 8.25
C LYS A 363 19.00 -15.72 9.37
N ILE A 364 19.39 -15.47 10.61
CA ILE A 364 18.99 -16.25 11.79
C ILE A 364 17.65 -15.74 12.33
N GLU A 365 17.57 -14.43 12.60
CA GLU A 365 16.38 -13.81 13.22
C GLU A 365 15.28 -13.48 12.21
N ASN A 366 15.64 -13.31 10.94
CA ASN A 366 14.72 -12.99 9.86
C ASN A 366 15.03 -13.84 8.61
N PRO A 367 14.85 -15.18 8.68
CA PRO A 367 15.17 -16.07 7.57
C PRO A 367 14.26 -15.84 6.36
N TRP A 368 14.76 -16.14 5.15
CA TRP A 368 13.91 -16.31 3.97
C TRP A 368 12.93 -17.48 4.23
N PRO A 369 11.67 -17.44 3.79
CA PRO A 369 11.05 -16.45 2.85
C PRO A 369 10.31 -15.28 3.53
N LEU A 370 10.56 -15.02 4.82
CA LEU A 370 9.91 -13.93 5.53
C LEU A 370 10.24 -12.56 4.90
N TRP A 371 9.39 -11.57 5.13
CA TRP A 371 9.64 -10.18 4.72
C TRP A 371 10.97 -9.67 5.31
N PRO A 372 11.88 -9.08 4.50
CA PRO A 372 13.19 -8.65 4.98
C PRO A 372 13.07 -7.42 5.91
N ARG A 373 13.58 -7.54 7.12
CA ARG A 373 13.71 -6.44 8.08
C ARG A 373 15.05 -5.73 7.89
N ILE A 374 15.12 -4.92 6.84
CA ILE A 374 16.31 -4.16 6.46
C ILE A 374 15.98 -2.69 6.28
N LEU A 375 16.99 -1.83 6.37
CA LEU A 375 16.84 -0.41 6.08
C LEU A 375 16.45 -0.22 4.62
N GLN A 376 15.26 0.30 4.39
CA GLN A 376 14.76 0.63 3.05
C GLN A 376 14.77 2.13 2.87
N THR A 377 15.38 2.61 1.80
CA THR A 377 15.30 4.02 1.39
C THR A 377 14.26 4.13 0.29
N ASN A 378 13.10 4.70 0.62
CA ASN A 378 11.99 4.92 -0.29
C ASN A 378 12.10 6.28 -0.98
N TYR A 379 11.27 6.52 -1.98
CA TYR A 379 11.31 7.70 -2.83
C TYR A 379 11.31 9.03 -2.06
N GLY A 380 10.52 9.14 -0.99
CA GLY A 380 10.47 10.36 -0.15
C GLY A 380 11.77 10.60 0.61
N HIS A 381 12.43 9.53 1.08
CA HIS A 381 13.75 9.64 1.73
C HIS A 381 14.81 10.11 0.72
N GLU A 382 14.83 9.55 -0.51
CA GLU A 382 15.74 9.99 -1.58
C GLU A 382 15.54 11.47 -1.91
N GLU A 383 14.29 11.93 -1.98
CA GLU A 383 13.93 13.32 -2.24
C GLU A 383 14.38 14.24 -1.10
N ALA A 384 14.23 13.82 0.15
CA ALA A 384 14.70 14.58 1.32
C ALA A 384 16.23 14.66 1.36
N ILE A 385 16.92 13.54 1.14
CA ILE A 385 18.39 13.51 1.04
C ILE A 385 18.89 14.42 -0.08
N TYR A 386 18.24 14.41 -1.21
CA TYR A 386 18.60 15.31 -2.32
C TYR A 386 18.47 16.78 -1.93
N LYS A 387 17.34 17.17 -1.31
CA LYS A 387 17.03 18.56 -0.95
C LYS A 387 17.88 19.07 0.21
N PHE A 388 17.99 18.30 1.29
CA PHE A 388 18.60 18.71 2.56
C PHE A 388 20.02 18.16 2.76
N LYS A 389 20.53 17.29 1.87
CA LYS A 389 21.86 16.65 1.94
C LYS A 389 22.07 15.76 3.16
N CYS A 390 21.01 15.39 3.85
CA CYS A 390 21.02 14.49 5.00
C CYS A 390 19.80 13.57 4.99
N ASP A 391 19.90 12.40 5.60
CA ASP A 391 18.78 11.50 5.82
C ASP A 391 17.85 12.12 6.86
N PRO A 392 16.54 12.28 6.59
CA PRO A 392 15.63 12.91 7.53
C PRO A 392 15.28 12.03 8.74
N ARG A 393 15.67 10.74 8.74
CA ARG A 393 15.26 9.75 9.73
C ARG A 393 16.15 9.76 10.97
N GLU A 394 15.51 9.86 12.13
CA GLU A 394 16.09 9.69 13.45
C GLU A 394 15.46 8.46 14.12
N PHE A 395 16.30 7.53 14.55
CA PHE A 395 15.88 6.22 15.08
C PHE A 395 16.02 6.15 16.59
N SER A 396 15.26 5.25 17.23
CA SER A 396 15.22 5.08 18.69
C SER A 396 14.77 6.37 19.40
N ILE A 397 13.81 7.09 18.83
CA ILE A 397 13.32 8.39 19.32
C ILE A 397 11.90 8.25 19.87
N LEU A 398 11.72 8.58 21.13
CA LEU A 398 10.43 8.73 21.79
C LEU A 398 10.12 10.22 21.95
N SER A 399 8.96 10.64 21.47
CA SER A 399 8.45 11.99 21.69
C SER A 399 7.85 12.09 23.09
N SER A 400 8.29 13.06 23.89
CA SER A 400 7.88 13.21 25.30
C SER A 400 6.98 14.42 25.56
N ASN A 401 7.12 15.50 24.77
CA ASN A 401 6.35 16.72 24.97
C ASN A 401 6.32 17.60 23.71
N PHE A 402 5.17 18.23 23.44
CA PHE A 402 5.06 19.32 22.47
C PHE A 402 5.14 20.67 23.21
N ILE A 403 5.94 21.58 22.70
CA ILE A 403 6.18 22.91 23.27
C ILE A 403 5.52 23.93 22.34
N GLY A 404 4.68 24.79 22.90
CA GLY A 404 3.95 25.83 22.17
C GLY A 404 4.36 27.23 22.49
N ASP A 405 3.81 28.17 21.71
CA ASP A 405 3.86 29.60 21.94
C ASP A 405 2.61 30.11 22.70
N GLU A 406 2.57 31.42 22.95
CA GLU A 406 1.44 32.11 23.60
C GLU A 406 0.12 32.02 22.79
N ASN A 407 0.21 31.74 21.49
CA ASN A 407 -0.94 31.57 20.59
C ASN A 407 -1.39 30.13 20.48
N ASN A 408 -0.89 29.22 21.33
CA ASN A 408 -1.14 27.78 21.28
C ASN A 408 -0.70 27.11 19.97
N ASN A 409 0.30 27.62 19.27
CA ASN A 409 0.90 26.93 18.13
C ASN A 409 2.11 26.12 18.60
N VAL A 410 2.29 24.93 18.04
CA VAL A 410 3.51 24.14 18.28
C VAL A 410 4.72 24.86 17.70
N THR A 411 5.80 24.92 18.47
CA THR A 411 7.09 25.53 18.06
C THR A 411 8.25 24.55 18.14
N HIS A 412 8.18 23.61 19.09
CA HIS A 412 9.21 22.60 19.28
C HIS A 412 8.59 21.27 19.75
N ILE A 413 9.37 20.21 19.59
CA ILE A 413 9.08 18.91 20.19
C ILE A 413 10.29 18.45 21.00
N ARG A 414 10.02 17.97 22.23
CA ARG A 414 11.03 17.33 23.07
C ARG A 414 10.99 15.83 22.86
N THR A 415 12.14 15.24 22.73
CA THR A 415 12.32 13.80 22.56
C THR A 415 13.34 13.26 23.54
N ILE A 416 13.29 11.95 23.78
CA ILE A 416 14.29 11.18 24.51
C ILE A 416 14.69 9.96 23.67
N ASN A 417 15.95 9.53 23.76
CA ASN A 417 16.35 8.30 23.12
C ASN A 417 15.84 7.10 23.93
N VAL A 418 15.46 6.06 23.22
CA VAL A 418 14.96 4.82 23.81
C VAL A 418 15.68 3.60 23.32
N ASP A 419 15.75 2.59 24.16
CA ASP A 419 16.13 1.23 23.78
C ASP A 419 14.93 0.28 23.95
N LEU A 420 14.85 -0.75 23.13
CA LEU A 420 13.82 -1.77 23.21
C LEU A 420 14.41 -2.99 23.94
N THR A 421 13.76 -3.38 25.04
CA THR A 421 14.07 -4.65 25.70
C THR A 421 13.66 -5.83 24.82
N LYS A 422 14.15 -7.03 25.16
CA LYS A 422 13.73 -8.28 24.49
C LYS A 422 12.22 -8.53 24.62
N ASP A 423 11.60 -8.04 25.69
CA ASP A 423 10.17 -8.19 25.97
C ASP A 423 9.32 -7.08 25.29
N GLY A 424 9.95 -6.21 24.49
CA GLY A 424 9.27 -5.15 23.75
C GLY A 424 8.94 -3.89 24.56
N CYS A 425 9.45 -3.77 25.81
CA CYS A 425 9.31 -2.56 26.62
C CYS A 425 10.30 -1.48 26.17
N LEU A 426 9.86 -0.22 26.20
CA LEU A 426 10.72 0.94 25.94
C LEU A 426 11.47 1.32 27.22
N LEU A 427 12.79 1.42 27.13
CA LEU A 427 13.66 1.97 28.16
C LEU A 427 14.18 3.33 27.71
N GLU A 428 13.86 4.36 28.47
CA GLU A 428 14.38 5.70 28.23
C GLU A 428 15.87 5.76 28.61
N ILE A 429 16.68 6.39 27.74
CA ILE A 429 18.10 6.61 28.00
C ILE A 429 18.26 7.94 28.74
N PRO A 430 18.71 7.94 30.01
CA PRO A 430 18.86 9.18 30.79
C PRO A 430 19.80 10.18 30.09
N ASN A 431 19.52 11.48 30.28
CA ASN A 431 20.30 12.60 29.73
C ASN A 431 20.42 12.60 28.19
N SER A 432 19.48 11.97 27.47
CA SER A 432 19.44 11.96 26.00
C SER A 432 18.34 12.89 25.44
N GLU A 433 17.80 13.76 26.26
CA GLU A 433 16.76 14.71 25.83
C GLU A 433 17.27 15.63 24.75
N LYS A 434 16.42 15.87 23.74
CA LYS A 434 16.69 16.80 22.65
C LYS A 434 15.44 17.58 22.28
N ILE A 435 15.62 18.86 21.97
CA ILE A 435 14.56 19.76 21.51
C ILE A 435 14.77 20.00 20.01
N TRP A 436 13.69 19.81 19.25
CA TRP A 436 13.67 19.98 17.81
C TRP A 436 12.69 21.08 17.41
N PRO A 437 13.06 21.98 16.49
CA PRO A 437 12.11 22.96 15.95
C PRO A 437 11.00 22.26 15.17
N ALA A 438 9.75 22.64 15.42
CA ALA A 438 8.58 22.01 14.80
C ALA A 438 7.42 23.03 14.69
N ASP A 439 7.22 23.58 13.50
CA ASP A 439 6.07 24.44 13.19
C ASP A 439 4.87 23.60 12.70
N LEU A 440 5.13 22.36 12.33
CA LEU A 440 4.12 21.39 11.89
C LEU A 440 4.55 19.97 12.28
N VAL A 441 3.69 19.27 12.99
CA VAL A 441 3.89 17.88 13.38
C VAL A 441 2.85 17.00 12.71
N ILE A 442 3.29 15.90 12.08
CA ILE A 442 2.42 14.95 11.38
C ILE A 442 2.55 13.58 12.05
N LEU A 443 1.44 13.08 12.60
CA LEU A 443 1.37 11.78 13.27
C LEU A 443 1.06 10.69 12.24
N ALA A 444 2.06 9.89 11.86
CA ALA A 444 1.99 8.81 10.87
C ALA A 444 2.16 7.42 11.52
N MET A 445 1.51 7.19 12.67
CA MET A 445 1.69 6.02 13.52
C MET A 445 0.71 4.88 13.25
N GLY A 446 0.02 4.87 12.11
CA GLY A 446 -0.99 3.88 11.74
C GLY A 446 -2.33 4.06 12.44
N PHE A 447 -3.16 3.01 12.41
CA PHE A 447 -4.55 3.06 12.88
C PHE A 447 -4.80 2.02 13.98
N LYS A 448 -5.77 2.31 14.84
CA LYS A 448 -6.23 1.40 15.91
C LYS A 448 -7.26 0.40 15.38
N HIS A 449 -8.38 0.94 14.88
CA HIS A 449 -9.56 0.15 14.50
C HIS A 449 -10.49 0.97 13.57
N PRO A 450 -11.55 0.38 13.00
CA PRO A 450 -12.58 1.12 12.26
C PRO A 450 -13.35 2.07 13.17
N ASN A 451 -14.12 2.98 12.57
CA ASN A 451 -15.11 3.76 13.31
C ASN A 451 -16.20 2.81 13.84
N LEU A 452 -16.44 2.83 15.14
CA LEU A 452 -17.33 1.90 15.84
C LEU A 452 -18.81 2.26 15.78
N THR A 453 -19.17 3.46 15.31
CA THR A 453 -20.54 3.99 15.33
C THR A 453 -21.55 3.03 14.68
N ILE A 454 -21.27 2.61 13.44
CA ILE A 454 -22.11 1.64 12.71
C ILE A 454 -22.09 0.26 13.38
N LEU A 455 -20.92 -0.18 13.85
CA LEU A 455 -20.74 -1.50 14.43
C LEU A 455 -21.54 -1.64 15.72
N ASN A 456 -21.48 -0.63 16.58
CA ASN A 456 -22.26 -0.57 17.83
C ASN A 456 -23.77 -0.49 17.53
N LYS A 457 -24.20 0.32 16.56
CA LYS A 457 -25.61 0.42 16.16
C LYS A 457 -26.19 -0.91 15.68
N LEU A 458 -25.38 -1.71 15.02
CA LEU A 458 -25.77 -3.05 14.55
C LEU A 458 -25.55 -4.15 15.59
N ASN A 459 -24.97 -3.85 16.75
CA ASN A 459 -24.57 -4.83 17.78
C ASN A 459 -23.64 -5.93 17.21
N ILE A 460 -22.64 -5.51 16.41
CA ILE A 460 -21.65 -6.43 15.86
C ILE A 460 -20.61 -6.75 16.93
N ASN A 461 -20.34 -8.05 17.12
CA ASN A 461 -19.27 -8.48 18.01
C ASN A 461 -17.91 -8.05 17.46
N LEU A 462 -17.03 -7.57 18.35
CA LEU A 462 -15.70 -7.08 18.02
C LEU A 462 -14.63 -8.04 18.58
N ASP A 463 -13.47 -8.06 17.94
CA ASP A 463 -12.28 -8.73 18.44
C ASP A 463 -11.57 -7.88 19.54
N LYS A 464 -10.48 -8.39 20.10
CA LYS A 464 -9.67 -7.69 21.13
C LYS A 464 -9.06 -6.37 20.66
N ARG A 465 -9.03 -6.12 19.35
CA ARG A 465 -8.52 -4.89 18.71
C ARG A 465 -9.64 -3.98 18.21
N ASN A 466 -10.89 -4.26 18.59
CA ASN A 466 -12.07 -3.55 18.11
C ASN A 466 -12.32 -3.64 16.58
N ASN A 467 -11.84 -4.69 15.92
CA ASN A 467 -12.23 -4.99 14.54
C ASN A 467 -13.49 -5.88 14.51
N CYS A 468 -14.20 -5.92 13.39
CA CYS A 468 -15.36 -6.79 13.23
C CYS A 468 -14.99 -8.26 13.41
N LEU A 469 -15.52 -8.91 14.43
CA LEU A 469 -15.39 -10.36 14.61
C LEU A 469 -16.31 -11.08 13.62
N THR A 470 -15.75 -12.00 12.84
CA THR A 470 -16.50 -12.72 11.82
C THR A 470 -16.20 -14.21 11.82
N LYS A 471 -17.17 -15.00 11.39
CA LYS A 471 -16.98 -16.40 11.00
C LYS A 471 -17.25 -16.52 9.50
N ASN A 472 -16.25 -16.93 8.71
CA ASN A 472 -16.36 -16.95 7.24
C ASN A 472 -16.87 -15.61 6.66
N TYR A 473 -16.30 -14.49 7.13
CA TYR A 473 -16.67 -13.11 6.75
C TYR A 473 -18.06 -12.63 7.23
N GLN A 474 -18.94 -13.50 7.71
CA GLN A 474 -20.22 -13.12 8.29
C GLN A 474 -20.03 -12.65 9.75
N THR A 475 -20.64 -11.53 10.10
CA THR A 475 -20.63 -10.98 11.46
C THR A 475 -21.60 -11.74 12.38
N SER A 476 -21.68 -11.34 13.64
CA SER A 476 -22.71 -11.83 14.58
C SER A 476 -24.15 -11.48 14.18
N VAL A 477 -24.32 -10.59 13.20
CA VAL A 477 -25.63 -10.10 12.73
C VAL A 477 -25.95 -10.73 11.39
N ASN A 478 -27.14 -11.34 11.30
CA ASN A 478 -27.60 -11.98 10.05
C ASN A 478 -27.56 -11.02 8.88
N LYS A 479 -27.17 -11.51 7.69
CA LYS A 479 -26.97 -10.83 6.40
C LYS A 479 -25.95 -9.66 6.40
N ILE A 480 -25.21 -9.46 7.50
CA ILE A 480 -24.14 -8.48 7.59
C ILE A 480 -22.78 -9.19 7.54
N PHE A 481 -21.92 -8.74 6.61
CA PHE A 481 -20.59 -9.26 6.37
C PHE A 481 -19.56 -8.16 6.57
N ALA A 482 -18.29 -8.50 6.81
CA ALA A 482 -17.21 -7.52 6.92
C ALA A 482 -15.93 -8.03 6.24
N ALA A 483 -15.18 -7.14 5.58
CA ALA A 483 -13.95 -7.44 4.90
C ALA A 483 -12.98 -6.25 4.85
N GLY A 484 -11.71 -6.54 4.60
CA GLY A 484 -10.64 -5.55 4.59
C GLY A 484 -10.22 -5.12 6.00
N ASP A 485 -9.71 -3.89 6.11
CA ASP A 485 -9.08 -3.44 7.36
C ASP A 485 -10.06 -3.34 8.53
N CYS A 486 -11.35 -3.17 8.31
CA CYS A 486 -12.33 -3.16 9.40
C CYS A 486 -12.53 -4.54 10.06
N ARG A 487 -12.08 -5.61 9.40
CA ARG A 487 -12.10 -6.99 9.89
C ARG A 487 -10.71 -7.47 10.32
N LYS A 488 -9.73 -7.27 9.48
CA LYS A 488 -8.36 -7.78 9.64
C LYS A 488 -7.45 -6.84 10.44
N GLY A 489 -7.81 -5.56 10.56
CA GLY A 489 -6.91 -4.48 10.92
C GLY A 489 -6.16 -3.95 9.69
N GLN A 490 -5.47 -2.82 9.84
CA GLN A 490 -4.73 -2.21 8.73
C GLN A 490 -3.77 -3.22 8.08
N SER A 491 -3.79 -3.28 6.75
CA SER A 491 -3.03 -4.26 5.99
C SER A 491 -2.66 -3.75 4.60
N LEU A 492 -2.00 -4.59 3.81
CA LEU A 492 -1.60 -4.25 2.45
C LEU A 492 -2.81 -4.18 1.51
N VAL A 493 -2.70 -3.36 0.46
CA VAL A 493 -3.72 -3.27 -0.60
C VAL A 493 -4.09 -4.64 -1.19
N VAL A 494 -3.11 -5.51 -1.35
CA VAL A 494 -3.30 -6.87 -1.86
C VAL A 494 -4.12 -7.73 -0.90
N TRP A 495 -3.98 -7.56 0.43
CA TRP A 495 -4.84 -8.19 1.42
C TRP A 495 -6.27 -7.65 1.36
N ALA A 496 -6.44 -6.33 1.21
CA ALA A 496 -7.79 -5.76 1.08
C ALA A 496 -8.53 -6.30 -0.15
N ILE A 497 -7.86 -6.47 -1.30
CA ILE A 497 -8.43 -7.10 -2.49
C ILE A 497 -8.78 -8.57 -2.22
N HIS A 498 -7.88 -9.32 -1.57
CA HIS A 498 -8.14 -10.72 -1.18
C HIS A 498 -9.39 -10.83 -0.30
N GLU A 499 -9.47 -10.03 0.77
CA GLU A 499 -10.63 -9.97 1.66
C GLU A 499 -11.93 -9.67 0.90
N GLY A 500 -11.89 -8.75 -0.06
CA GLY A 500 -13.03 -8.43 -0.92
C GLY A 500 -13.48 -9.61 -1.80
N ARG A 501 -12.53 -10.38 -2.33
CA ARG A 501 -12.84 -11.60 -3.10
C ARG A 501 -13.47 -12.68 -2.22
N GLU A 502 -12.90 -12.89 -1.04
CA GLU A 502 -13.36 -13.96 -0.15
C GLU A 502 -14.72 -13.64 0.48
N VAL A 503 -14.98 -12.38 0.86
CA VAL A 503 -16.32 -11.99 1.35
C VAL A 503 -17.38 -12.14 0.26
N ALA A 504 -17.03 -11.87 -1.00
CA ALA A 504 -17.97 -12.09 -2.11
C ALA A 504 -18.40 -13.55 -2.25
N LYS A 505 -17.45 -14.51 -2.10
CA LYS A 505 -17.77 -15.94 -2.06
C LYS A 505 -18.69 -16.30 -0.89
N SER A 506 -18.42 -15.73 0.29
CA SER A 506 -19.24 -15.97 1.48
C SER A 506 -20.65 -15.43 1.31
N VAL A 507 -20.81 -14.25 0.73
CA VAL A 507 -22.11 -13.63 0.42
C VAL A 507 -22.86 -14.44 -0.65
N ASP A 508 -22.19 -14.90 -1.71
CA ASP A 508 -22.78 -15.76 -2.75
C ASP A 508 -23.34 -17.06 -2.14
N ASN A 509 -22.55 -17.72 -1.29
CA ASN A 509 -23.01 -18.92 -0.58
C ASN A 509 -24.23 -18.63 0.30
N PHE A 510 -24.24 -17.53 1.03
CA PHE A 510 -25.37 -17.12 1.86
C PHE A 510 -26.62 -16.84 1.03
N LEU A 511 -26.51 -16.04 -0.04
CA LEU A 511 -27.65 -15.64 -0.86
C LEU A 511 -28.28 -16.83 -1.59
N LYS A 512 -27.50 -17.86 -1.95
CA LYS A 512 -27.99 -19.13 -2.51
C LYS A 512 -28.85 -19.94 -1.52
N THR A 513 -28.70 -19.71 -0.20
CA THR A 513 -29.57 -20.37 0.79
C THR A 513 -30.89 -19.65 1.00
N LEU A 514 -31.02 -18.41 0.55
CA LEU A 514 -32.27 -17.64 0.58
C LEU A 514 -33.10 -18.05 -0.64
N LYS A 515 -34.10 -18.87 -0.42
CA LYS A 515 -35.10 -19.25 -1.44
C LYS A 515 -35.97 -18.06 -1.87
#